data_0dd4e4c68d13701c5a8108f8495e4b51
#
_entry.id   0dd4e4c68d13701c5a8108f8495e4b51
#
_cell.length_a   1.000
_cell.length_b   1.000
_cell.length_c   1.000
_cell.angle_alpha   90.00
_cell.angle_beta   90.00
_cell.angle_gamma   90.00
#
_symmetry.space_group_name_H-M   'P 1'
#
loop_
_entity.id
_entity.type
_entity.pdbx_description
1 polymer ?
#
loop_
_entity_poly.entity_id
_entity_poly.type
_entity_poly.pdbx_seq_one_letter_code
_entity_poly.pdbx_strand_id
1 'polypeptide(L)'
;MYKIVKKERLNDVVELMEVHAPMVARKCEPGQFIILRVGEDGERIPLTIADYDREAETITIIYQIVGFSTRQLAKLNEGDEITDFVGPLGVPTDLHKSNHVVGIAGGVGSAPLYPQLKKLAEMGVDVDVIIGGRETQYVLWADKFKAFCKNVYVMTDDGSLGEKGFGTVKLQELIDSGDPIDEVIAIGPVPMMKAVVGVTKPHNLKTMVSLNPIMIDGTGMCGCCRVTVDGKIKFACVDGPDFDGLSVDFDELMARQRMFKEEEHQVDANADRICNLMGGAK
;
A
#
# COMPACT_ATOMS: atom_id res chain seq x y z
N MET A 1 -12.33 -14.56 15.94
CA MET A 1 -10.90 -14.54 15.57
C MET A 1 -10.82 -14.74 14.07
N TYR A 2 -9.79 -14.23 13.42
CA TYR A 2 -9.68 -14.16 11.96
C TYR A 2 -8.63 -15.16 11.49
N LYS A 3 -9.09 -16.25 10.85
CA LYS A 3 -8.24 -17.38 10.48
C LYS A 3 -7.43 -17.08 9.23
N ILE A 4 -6.13 -17.38 9.26
CA ILE A 4 -5.26 -17.34 8.08
C ILE A 4 -5.54 -18.62 7.27
N VAL A 5 -6.04 -18.45 6.05
CA VAL A 5 -6.40 -19.56 5.15
C VAL A 5 -5.30 -19.87 4.14
N LYS A 6 -4.45 -18.89 3.85
CA LYS A 6 -3.27 -19.05 3.01
C LYS A 6 -2.15 -18.13 3.48
N LYS A 7 -0.92 -18.62 3.39
CA LYS A 7 0.30 -17.84 3.58
C LYS A 7 1.29 -18.16 2.48
N GLU A 8 1.86 -17.14 1.86
CA GLU A 8 2.84 -17.30 0.79
C GLU A 8 3.97 -16.29 0.97
N ARG A 9 5.21 -16.78 0.90
CA ARG A 9 6.38 -15.92 0.92
C ARG A 9 6.72 -15.50 -0.50
N LEU A 10 6.54 -14.22 -0.80
CA LEU A 10 6.76 -13.67 -2.14
C LEU A 10 8.25 -13.40 -2.42
N ASN A 11 9.01 -13.02 -1.38
CA ASN A 11 10.47 -12.85 -1.40
C ASN A 11 11.02 -12.87 0.03
N ASP A 12 12.31 -12.54 0.21
CA ASP A 12 12.96 -12.61 1.52
C ASP A 12 12.33 -11.73 2.61
N VAL A 13 11.63 -10.67 2.23
CA VAL A 13 11.07 -9.67 3.17
C VAL A 13 9.59 -9.36 2.93
N VAL A 14 8.92 -10.01 1.98
CA VAL A 14 7.51 -9.75 1.68
C VAL A 14 6.71 -11.04 1.73
N GLU A 15 5.62 -11.00 2.45
CA GLU A 15 4.65 -12.10 2.57
C GLU A 15 3.25 -11.67 2.16
N LEU A 16 2.50 -12.64 1.67
CA LEU A 16 1.07 -12.58 1.40
C LEU A 16 0.34 -13.45 2.40
N MET A 17 -0.76 -12.95 2.92
CA MET A 17 -1.74 -13.73 3.69
C MET A 17 -3.14 -13.53 3.14
N GLU A 18 -3.89 -14.63 3.03
CA GLU A 18 -5.34 -14.58 2.86
C GLU A 18 -5.98 -14.90 4.21
N VAL A 19 -6.87 -14.00 4.64
CA VAL A 19 -7.50 -14.07 5.95
C VAL A 19 -9.01 -14.17 5.77
N HIS A 20 -9.64 -15.17 6.41
CA HIS A 20 -11.09 -15.30 6.43
C HIS A 20 -11.71 -14.20 7.29
N ALA A 21 -12.35 -13.24 6.63
CA ALA A 21 -12.91 -12.04 7.23
C ALA A 21 -14.25 -11.64 6.54
N PRO A 22 -15.33 -12.40 6.75
CA PRO A 22 -16.59 -12.27 5.99
C PRO A 22 -17.18 -10.87 5.95
N MET A 23 -17.16 -10.18 7.11
CA MET A 23 -17.75 -8.85 7.22
C MET A 23 -16.97 -7.79 6.42
N VAL A 24 -15.64 -7.96 6.35
CA VAL A 24 -14.76 -7.08 5.58
C VAL A 24 -14.87 -7.42 4.10
N ALA A 25 -14.73 -8.69 3.72
CA ALA A 25 -14.75 -9.16 2.34
C ALA A 25 -16.03 -8.76 1.59
N ARG A 26 -17.20 -8.82 2.26
CA ARG A 26 -18.49 -8.45 1.66
C ARG A 26 -18.61 -6.98 1.31
N LYS A 27 -17.90 -6.08 2.00
CA LYS A 27 -18.11 -4.63 1.92
C LYS A 27 -16.90 -3.82 1.46
N CYS A 28 -15.71 -4.41 1.45
CA CYS A 28 -14.52 -3.67 1.03
C CYS A 28 -14.56 -3.32 -0.45
N GLU A 29 -13.97 -2.16 -0.74
CA GLU A 29 -13.77 -1.64 -2.09
C GLU A 29 -12.29 -1.26 -2.26
N PRO A 30 -11.80 -1.11 -3.50
CA PRO A 30 -10.43 -0.70 -3.77
C PRO A 30 -10.01 0.58 -3.01
N GLY A 31 -8.76 0.63 -2.55
CA GLY A 31 -8.20 1.74 -1.78
C GLY A 31 -8.42 1.66 -0.28
N GLN A 32 -9.32 0.81 0.18
CA GLN A 32 -9.55 0.62 1.61
C GLN A 32 -8.49 -0.29 2.26
N PHE A 33 -8.38 -0.19 3.57
CA PHE A 33 -7.41 -0.93 4.38
C PHE A 33 -8.06 -1.55 5.61
N ILE A 34 -7.30 -2.36 6.30
CA ILE A 34 -7.66 -2.91 7.61
C ILE A 34 -6.61 -2.47 8.66
N ILE A 35 -7.00 -2.52 9.91
CA ILE A 35 -6.06 -2.50 11.02
C ILE A 35 -6.10 -3.87 11.68
N LEU A 36 -4.93 -4.50 11.83
CA LEU A 36 -4.79 -5.76 12.52
C LEU A 36 -3.92 -5.63 13.78
N ARG A 37 -4.07 -6.61 14.67
CA ARG A 37 -3.24 -6.78 15.86
C ARG A 37 -2.95 -8.27 16.08
N VAL A 38 -1.70 -8.59 16.33
CA VAL A 38 -1.24 -9.95 16.63
C VAL A 38 -1.04 -10.08 18.14
N GLY A 39 -1.80 -10.99 18.77
CA GLY A 39 -1.78 -11.17 20.21
C GLY A 39 -2.46 -10.03 20.99
N GLU A 40 -2.66 -10.24 22.30
CA GLU A 40 -3.33 -9.25 23.16
C GLU A 40 -2.48 -8.00 23.40
N ASP A 41 -1.18 -8.16 23.51
CA ASP A 41 -0.21 -7.09 23.75
C ASP A 41 0.42 -6.52 22.47
N GLY A 42 -0.08 -6.96 21.28
CA GLY A 42 0.42 -6.52 19.99
C GLY A 42 0.03 -5.09 19.64
N GLU A 43 0.83 -4.45 18.81
CA GLU A 43 0.52 -3.13 18.26
C GLU A 43 -0.51 -3.26 17.11
N ARG A 44 -1.28 -2.21 16.94
CA ARG A 44 -2.23 -2.06 15.83
C ARG A 44 -1.50 -1.50 14.63
N ILE A 45 -1.53 -2.23 13.51
CA ILE A 45 -0.90 -1.81 12.26
C ILE A 45 -1.90 -1.76 11.10
N PRO A 46 -1.86 -0.70 10.25
CA PRO A 46 -2.68 -0.63 9.06
C PRO A 46 -2.04 -1.43 7.92
N LEU A 47 -2.86 -2.21 7.20
CA LEU A 47 -2.46 -2.86 5.95
C LEU A 47 -3.56 -2.67 4.91
N THR A 48 -3.17 -2.25 3.71
CA THR A 48 -4.12 -2.07 2.62
C THR A 48 -4.62 -3.42 2.11
N ILE A 49 -5.89 -3.48 1.75
CA ILE A 49 -6.51 -4.63 1.11
C ILE A 49 -5.96 -4.74 -0.31
N ALA A 50 -5.16 -5.79 -0.55
CA ALA A 50 -4.52 -6.03 -1.84
C ALA A 50 -5.44 -6.76 -2.84
N ASP A 51 -6.31 -7.62 -2.35
CA ASP A 51 -7.36 -8.29 -3.12
C ASP A 51 -8.42 -8.84 -2.16
N TYR A 52 -9.54 -9.27 -2.67
CA TYR A 52 -10.62 -9.88 -1.87
C TYR A 52 -11.44 -10.85 -2.71
N ASP A 53 -11.93 -11.89 -2.04
CA ASP A 53 -12.88 -12.83 -2.61
C ASP A 53 -14.16 -12.82 -1.77
N ARG A 54 -15.28 -12.40 -2.39
CA ARG A 54 -16.58 -12.30 -1.71
C ARG A 54 -17.25 -13.65 -1.51
N GLU A 55 -16.94 -14.64 -2.35
CA GLU A 55 -17.49 -16.00 -2.25
C GLU A 55 -16.74 -16.82 -1.22
N ALA A 56 -15.41 -16.77 -1.25
CA ALA A 56 -14.54 -17.38 -0.25
C ALA A 56 -14.51 -16.61 1.08
N GLU A 57 -15.08 -15.40 1.12
CA GLU A 57 -15.11 -14.51 2.28
C GLU A 57 -13.71 -14.17 2.82
N THR A 58 -12.74 -14.00 1.92
CA THR A 58 -11.34 -13.75 2.26
C THR A 58 -10.87 -12.36 1.84
N ILE A 59 -9.90 -11.87 2.59
CA ILE A 59 -9.13 -10.65 2.33
C ILE A 59 -7.69 -11.04 2.13
N THR A 60 -7.07 -10.55 1.05
CA THR A 60 -5.63 -10.68 0.81
C THR A 60 -4.91 -9.44 1.31
N ILE A 61 -3.93 -9.64 2.16
CA ILE A 61 -2.97 -8.62 2.60
C ILE A 61 -1.56 -8.99 2.15
N ILE A 62 -0.78 -7.97 1.77
CA ILE A 62 0.64 -8.12 1.47
C ILE A 62 1.39 -7.12 2.33
N TYR A 63 2.43 -7.58 3.00
CA TYR A 63 3.20 -6.78 3.92
C TYR A 63 4.69 -7.06 3.83
N GLN A 64 5.47 -6.05 4.11
CA GLN A 64 6.91 -6.17 4.23
C GLN A 64 7.30 -6.39 5.69
N ILE A 65 8.20 -7.34 5.93
CA ILE A 65 8.74 -7.68 7.26
C ILE A 65 9.84 -6.67 7.58
N VAL A 66 9.48 -5.53 8.17
CA VAL A 66 10.42 -4.43 8.43
C VAL A 66 10.53 -4.02 9.89
N GLY A 67 9.54 -4.31 10.74
CA GLY A 67 9.49 -3.91 12.14
C GLY A 67 8.98 -5.02 13.05
N PHE A 68 8.93 -4.75 14.34
CA PHE A 68 8.55 -5.73 15.36
C PHE A 68 7.18 -6.37 15.05
N SER A 69 6.14 -5.57 14.81
CA SER A 69 4.78 -6.06 14.59
C SER A 69 4.65 -6.93 13.33
N THR A 70 5.32 -6.56 12.23
CA THR A 70 5.33 -7.36 11.00
C THR A 70 6.15 -8.64 11.14
N ARG A 71 7.19 -8.66 11.98
CA ARG A 71 7.90 -9.89 12.36
C ARG A 71 7.03 -10.82 13.22
N GLN A 72 6.18 -10.29 14.11
CA GLN A 72 5.22 -11.13 14.84
C GLN A 72 4.17 -11.71 13.91
N LEU A 73 3.63 -10.90 12.98
CA LEU A 73 2.70 -11.38 11.96
C LEU A 73 3.32 -12.50 11.10
N ALA A 74 4.59 -12.37 10.72
CA ALA A 74 5.31 -13.36 9.93
C ALA A 74 5.55 -14.69 10.65
N LYS A 75 5.41 -14.77 11.98
CA LYS A 75 5.49 -16.03 12.73
C LYS A 75 4.21 -16.86 12.65
N LEU A 76 3.07 -16.25 12.33
CA LEU A 76 1.81 -16.96 12.17
C LEU A 76 1.84 -17.80 10.88
N ASN A 77 1.15 -18.92 10.91
CA ASN A 77 1.05 -19.87 9.80
C ASN A 77 -0.40 -20.05 9.33
N GLU A 78 -0.58 -20.76 8.24
CA GLU A 78 -1.91 -21.19 7.81
C GLU A 78 -2.59 -21.98 8.93
N GLY A 79 -3.85 -21.62 9.22
CA GLY A 79 -4.62 -22.20 10.31
C GLY A 79 -4.56 -21.41 11.62
N ASP A 80 -3.54 -20.57 11.82
CA ASP A 80 -3.46 -19.65 12.96
C ASP A 80 -4.47 -18.52 12.85
N GLU A 81 -4.67 -17.78 13.94
CA GLU A 81 -5.68 -16.72 14.02
C GLU A 81 -5.04 -15.37 14.37
N ILE A 82 -5.51 -14.33 13.68
CA ILE A 82 -5.20 -12.94 14.01
C ILE A 82 -6.20 -12.46 15.05
N THR A 83 -5.73 -11.79 16.09
CA THR A 83 -6.54 -11.38 17.25
C THR A 83 -7.59 -10.33 16.87
N ASP A 84 -7.15 -9.23 16.26
CA ASP A 84 -8.03 -8.18 15.75
C ASP A 84 -7.79 -7.97 14.25
N PHE A 85 -8.89 -7.79 13.51
CA PHE A 85 -8.87 -7.48 12.08
C PHE A 85 -10.05 -6.55 11.78
N VAL A 86 -9.81 -5.26 11.89
CA VAL A 86 -10.84 -4.23 11.83
C VAL A 86 -10.87 -3.60 10.45
N GLY A 87 -12.03 -3.60 9.82
CA GLY A 87 -12.22 -3.02 8.49
C GLY A 87 -13.59 -3.34 7.89
N PRO A 88 -13.84 -2.92 6.64
CA PRO A 88 -12.96 -2.04 5.85
C PRO A 88 -12.90 -0.64 6.45
N LEU A 89 -11.72 -0.02 6.41
CA LEU A 89 -11.45 1.33 6.88
C LEU A 89 -11.02 2.23 5.71
N GLY A 90 -11.11 3.54 5.91
CA GLY A 90 -10.84 4.54 4.88
C GLY A 90 -11.99 4.71 3.89
N VAL A 91 -11.87 5.74 3.07
CA VAL A 91 -12.78 6.01 1.96
C VAL A 91 -12.35 5.15 0.77
N PRO A 92 -13.25 4.46 0.08
CA PRO A 92 -12.93 3.80 -1.18
C PRO A 92 -12.34 4.80 -2.17
N THR A 93 -11.40 4.34 -3.00
CA THR A 93 -10.86 5.16 -4.08
C THR A 93 -11.97 5.64 -5.00
N ASP A 94 -11.98 6.95 -5.30
CA ASP A 94 -12.94 7.54 -6.26
C ASP A 94 -12.54 7.16 -7.70
N LEU A 95 -12.87 5.93 -8.08
CA LEU A 95 -12.62 5.42 -9.42
C LEU A 95 -13.74 5.84 -10.36
N HIS A 96 -13.41 6.58 -11.39
CA HIS A 96 -14.37 7.08 -12.37
C HIS A 96 -13.93 6.75 -13.79
N LYS A 97 -14.88 6.78 -14.71
CA LYS A 97 -14.63 6.50 -16.10
C LYS A 97 -13.77 7.60 -16.72
N SER A 98 -12.61 7.23 -17.20
CA SER A 98 -11.64 8.04 -17.93
C SER A 98 -11.22 7.30 -19.19
N ASN A 99 -10.36 7.87 -20.04
CA ASN A 99 -9.85 7.15 -21.20
C ASN A 99 -8.58 6.38 -20.86
N HIS A 100 -7.61 7.03 -20.19
CA HIS A 100 -6.30 6.45 -19.90
C HIS A 100 -5.78 6.82 -18.50
N VAL A 101 -5.46 5.81 -17.71
CA VAL A 101 -4.89 5.96 -16.36
C VAL A 101 -3.54 5.25 -16.28
N VAL A 102 -2.54 5.92 -15.71
CA VAL A 102 -1.22 5.32 -15.44
C VAL A 102 -1.07 5.09 -13.95
N GLY A 103 -0.98 3.83 -13.54
CA GLY A 103 -0.59 3.48 -12.18
C GLY A 103 0.92 3.45 -12.03
N ILE A 104 1.44 3.96 -10.91
CA ILE A 104 2.87 3.84 -10.58
C ILE A 104 3.04 3.33 -9.16
N ALA A 105 3.73 2.21 -9.02
CA ALA A 105 3.94 1.53 -7.75
C ALA A 105 5.42 1.42 -7.39
N GLY A 106 5.74 1.59 -6.11
CA GLY A 106 7.06 1.33 -5.54
C GLY A 106 7.05 0.15 -4.56
N GLY A 107 7.75 -0.92 -4.90
CA GLY A 107 7.86 -2.11 -4.06
C GLY A 107 6.50 -2.71 -3.71
N VAL A 108 6.20 -2.84 -2.41
CA VAL A 108 4.91 -3.38 -1.93
C VAL A 108 3.70 -2.53 -2.33
N GLY A 109 3.90 -1.29 -2.79
CA GLY A 109 2.83 -0.44 -3.32
C GLY A 109 2.09 -1.02 -4.54
N SER A 110 2.66 -2.02 -5.20
CA SER A 110 1.97 -2.79 -6.26
C SER A 110 0.72 -3.49 -5.73
N ALA A 111 0.74 -3.95 -4.50
CA ALA A 111 -0.37 -4.67 -3.88
C ALA A 111 -1.63 -3.78 -3.72
N PRO A 112 -1.58 -2.61 -3.07
CA PRO A 112 -2.72 -1.70 -2.99
C PRO A 112 -3.13 -1.07 -4.33
N LEU A 113 -2.21 -0.93 -5.29
CA LEU A 113 -2.52 -0.41 -6.61
C LEU A 113 -3.32 -1.42 -7.46
N TYR A 114 -3.08 -2.71 -7.26
CA TYR A 114 -3.68 -3.78 -8.05
C TYR A 114 -5.21 -3.74 -8.11
N PRO A 115 -5.97 -3.71 -6.99
CA PRO A 115 -7.43 -3.70 -7.05
C PRO A 115 -7.99 -2.41 -7.68
N GLN A 116 -7.29 -1.29 -7.57
CA GLN A 116 -7.71 -0.02 -8.17
C GLN A 116 -7.62 -0.07 -9.69
N LEU A 117 -6.47 -0.48 -10.25
CA LEU A 117 -6.29 -0.60 -11.69
C LEU A 117 -7.16 -1.72 -12.30
N LYS A 118 -7.29 -2.85 -11.61
CA LYS A 118 -8.20 -3.93 -12.02
C LYS A 118 -9.62 -3.42 -12.18
N LYS A 119 -10.12 -2.66 -11.19
CA LYS A 119 -11.46 -2.07 -11.24
C LYS A 119 -11.62 -1.08 -12.38
N LEU A 120 -10.63 -0.22 -12.63
CA LEU A 120 -10.65 0.71 -13.78
C LEU A 120 -10.69 -0.05 -15.11
N ALA A 121 -9.89 -1.10 -15.28
CA ALA A 121 -9.91 -1.94 -16.47
C ALA A 121 -11.27 -2.63 -16.67
N GLU A 122 -11.91 -3.13 -15.59
CA GLU A 122 -13.28 -3.67 -15.63
C GLU A 122 -14.32 -2.62 -16.06
N MET A 123 -14.08 -1.34 -15.78
CA MET A 123 -14.92 -0.22 -16.23
C MET A 123 -14.64 0.20 -17.69
N GLY A 124 -13.69 -0.46 -18.36
CA GLY A 124 -13.30 -0.19 -19.74
C GLY A 124 -12.34 0.99 -19.92
N VAL A 125 -11.59 1.33 -18.86
CA VAL A 125 -10.53 2.33 -18.90
C VAL A 125 -9.24 1.67 -19.40
N ASP A 126 -8.52 2.31 -20.32
CA ASP A 126 -7.15 1.88 -20.68
C ASP A 126 -6.24 2.14 -19.48
N VAL A 127 -5.59 1.10 -18.98
CA VAL A 127 -4.68 1.21 -17.83
C VAL A 127 -3.28 0.75 -18.19
N ASP A 128 -2.31 1.57 -17.87
CA ASP A 128 -0.89 1.24 -17.88
C ASP A 128 -0.37 1.18 -16.44
N VAL A 129 0.66 0.38 -16.22
CA VAL A 129 1.31 0.32 -14.90
C VAL A 129 2.83 0.40 -15.02
N ILE A 130 3.42 1.22 -14.14
CA ILE A 130 4.87 1.30 -13.91
C ILE A 130 5.15 0.69 -12.54
N ILE A 131 5.91 -0.40 -12.50
CA ILE A 131 6.29 -1.07 -11.26
C ILE A 131 7.77 -0.81 -11.01
N GLY A 132 8.05 -0.05 -9.95
CA GLY A 132 9.42 0.30 -9.53
C GLY A 132 9.90 -0.57 -8.36
N GLY A 133 11.16 -0.97 -8.39
CA GLY A 133 11.81 -1.69 -7.30
C GLY A 133 13.32 -1.43 -7.28
N ARG A 134 13.99 -1.70 -6.15
CA ARG A 134 15.45 -1.60 -6.08
C ARG A 134 16.13 -2.65 -6.96
N GLU A 135 15.59 -3.85 -6.96
CA GLU A 135 16.05 -5.03 -7.68
C GLU A 135 14.86 -5.99 -7.94
N THR A 136 15.09 -7.04 -8.71
CA THR A 136 14.09 -8.01 -9.17
C THR A 136 13.13 -8.48 -8.07
N GLN A 137 13.63 -8.78 -6.87
CA GLN A 137 12.81 -9.32 -5.78
C GLN A 137 11.74 -8.35 -5.26
N TYR A 138 11.89 -7.03 -5.48
CA TYR A 138 10.91 -6.01 -5.09
C TYR A 138 9.87 -5.71 -6.17
N VAL A 139 9.96 -6.35 -7.33
CA VAL A 139 8.94 -6.25 -8.38
C VAL A 139 7.85 -7.26 -8.10
N LEU A 140 6.72 -6.76 -7.59
CA LEU A 140 5.60 -7.62 -7.18
C LEU A 140 4.49 -7.60 -8.23
N TRP A 141 3.94 -8.79 -8.52
CA TRP A 141 2.72 -8.99 -9.30
C TRP A 141 2.75 -8.47 -10.76
N ALA A 142 3.91 -8.25 -11.34
CA ALA A 142 4.01 -7.80 -12.73
C ALA A 142 3.17 -8.67 -13.69
N ASP A 143 3.16 -10.00 -13.50
CA ASP A 143 2.37 -10.91 -14.34
C ASP A 143 0.87 -10.81 -14.07
N LYS A 144 0.45 -10.49 -12.84
CA LYS A 144 -0.97 -10.24 -12.56
C LYS A 144 -1.48 -8.98 -13.25
N PHE A 145 -0.67 -7.92 -13.30
CA PHE A 145 -1.03 -6.70 -14.03
C PHE A 145 -1.11 -6.91 -15.54
N LYS A 146 -0.26 -7.77 -16.12
CA LYS A 146 -0.33 -8.13 -17.56
C LYS A 146 -1.66 -8.73 -17.99
N ALA A 147 -2.45 -9.26 -17.06
CA ALA A 147 -3.74 -9.86 -17.36
C ALA A 147 -4.80 -8.83 -17.78
N PHE A 148 -4.64 -7.55 -17.43
CA PHE A 148 -5.64 -6.52 -17.72
C PHE A 148 -5.06 -5.14 -18.08
N CYS A 149 -3.80 -4.86 -17.76
CA CYS A 149 -3.14 -3.62 -18.18
C CYS A 149 -2.75 -3.71 -19.66
N LYS A 150 -2.88 -2.59 -20.35
CA LYS A 150 -2.44 -2.45 -21.76
C LYS A 150 -0.93 -2.55 -21.87
N ASN A 151 -0.20 -1.88 -20.95
CA ASN A 151 1.23 -1.96 -20.84
C ASN A 151 1.66 -2.13 -19.38
N VAL A 152 2.73 -2.91 -19.18
CA VAL A 152 3.38 -3.11 -17.86
C VAL A 152 4.86 -2.78 -18.01
N TYR A 153 5.26 -1.67 -17.42
CA TYR A 153 6.65 -1.21 -17.41
C TYR A 153 7.29 -1.60 -16.08
N VAL A 154 8.41 -2.29 -16.14
CA VAL A 154 9.18 -2.67 -14.96
C VAL A 154 10.47 -1.87 -14.92
N MET A 155 10.71 -1.18 -13.81
CA MET A 155 11.88 -0.35 -13.56
C MET A 155 12.62 -0.84 -12.32
N THR A 156 13.93 -1.10 -12.44
CA THR A 156 14.76 -1.45 -11.27
C THR A 156 15.96 -0.53 -11.17
N ASP A 157 16.31 -0.14 -9.93
CA ASP A 157 17.41 0.81 -9.70
C ASP A 157 18.74 0.24 -10.20
N ASP A 158 18.93 -1.08 -10.05
CA ASP A 158 20.14 -1.80 -10.47
C ASP A 158 20.12 -2.32 -11.92
N GLY A 159 18.93 -2.37 -12.55
CA GLY A 159 18.73 -2.92 -13.89
C GLY A 159 18.63 -4.44 -13.92
N SER A 160 18.38 -5.10 -12.79
CA SER A 160 18.29 -6.56 -12.70
C SER A 160 17.02 -7.14 -13.35
N LEU A 161 15.99 -6.31 -13.53
CA LEU A 161 14.76 -6.68 -14.25
C LEU A 161 14.16 -5.44 -14.92
N GLY A 162 13.68 -5.60 -16.16
CA GLY A 162 13.09 -4.51 -16.93
C GLY A 162 14.11 -3.45 -17.33
N GLU A 163 13.71 -2.18 -17.28
CA GLU A 163 14.57 -1.05 -17.58
C GLU A 163 15.28 -0.55 -16.32
N LYS A 164 16.54 -0.11 -16.45
CA LYS A 164 17.30 0.48 -15.33
C LYS A 164 16.89 1.92 -15.10
N GLY A 165 16.49 2.23 -13.86
CA GLY A 165 16.15 3.58 -13.45
C GLY A 165 14.89 3.65 -12.58
N PHE A 166 14.43 4.88 -12.36
CA PHE A 166 13.26 5.14 -11.52
C PHE A 166 11.98 5.18 -12.36
N GLY A 167 10.88 4.75 -11.78
CA GLY A 167 9.56 4.82 -12.42
C GLY A 167 9.15 6.23 -12.85
N THR A 168 9.67 7.27 -12.21
CA THR A 168 9.44 8.67 -12.60
C THR A 168 10.06 9.02 -13.96
N VAL A 169 11.16 8.37 -14.36
CA VAL A 169 11.75 8.55 -15.69
C VAL A 169 10.80 7.99 -16.74
N LYS A 170 10.31 6.77 -16.54
CA LYS A 170 9.32 6.16 -17.45
C LYS A 170 8.02 6.98 -17.52
N LEU A 171 7.54 7.50 -16.38
CA LEU A 171 6.37 8.37 -16.37
C LEU A 171 6.59 9.64 -17.22
N GLN A 172 7.77 10.27 -17.12
CA GLN A 172 8.11 11.43 -17.93
C GLN A 172 8.15 11.07 -19.43
N GLU A 173 8.74 9.92 -19.80
CA GLU A 173 8.73 9.42 -21.17
C GLU A 173 7.33 9.22 -21.73
N LEU A 174 6.40 8.67 -20.91
CA LEU A 174 5.00 8.51 -21.31
C LEU A 174 4.30 9.84 -21.50
N ILE A 175 4.55 10.83 -20.65
CA ILE A 175 4.00 12.19 -20.80
C ILE A 175 4.57 12.85 -22.08
N ASP A 176 5.88 12.69 -22.32
CA ASP A 176 6.57 13.31 -23.47
C ASP A 176 6.18 12.62 -24.80
N SER A 177 5.69 11.39 -24.78
CA SER A 177 5.21 10.69 -25.98
C SER A 177 4.01 11.38 -26.62
N GLY A 178 3.28 12.20 -25.84
CA GLY A 178 2.11 12.94 -26.30
C GLY A 178 0.80 12.15 -26.27
N ASP A 179 0.83 10.88 -25.86
CA ASP A 179 -0.39 10.12 -25.63
C ASP A 179 -1.12 10.71 -24.39
N PRO A 180 -2.41 11.07 -24.50
CA PRO A 180 -3.09 11.72 -23.41
C PRO A 180 -3.25 10.78 -22.19
N ILE A 181 -2.81 11.24 -21.04
CA ILE A 181 -3.00 10.60 -19.75
C ILE A 181 -4.00 11.43 -18.95
N ASP A 182 -5.11 10.85 -18.55
CA ASP A 182 -6.15 11.57 -17.80
C ASP A 182 -5.81 11.66 -16.31
N GLU A 183 -5.19 10.61 -15.76
CA GLU A 183 -4.87 10.53 -14.34
C GLU A 183 -3.67 9.61 -14.05
N VAL A 184 -2.90 9.96 -13.03
CA VAL A 184 -1.84 9.12 -12.46
C VAL A 184 -2.25 8.68 -11.06
N ILE A 185 -2.11 7.38 -10.76
CA ILE A 185 -2.31 6.84 -9.41
C ILE A 185 -0.96 6.36 -8.88
N ALA A 186 -0.44 7.01 -7.84
CA ALA A 186 0.88 6.70 -7.28
C ALA A 186 0.78 6.10 -5.86
N ILE A 187 1.32 4.88 -5.69
CA ILE A 187 1.30 4.18 -4.41
C ILE A 187 2.68 3.60 -4.09
N GLY A 188 3.24 4.00 -2.97
CA GLY A 188 4.56 3.55 -2.54
C GLY A 188 5.16 4.39 -1.42
N PRO A 189 6.48 4.38 -1.26
CA PRO A 189 7.16 5.23 -0.29
C PRO A 189 6.86 6.72 -0.53
N VAL A 190 6.69 7.49 0.56
CA VAL A 190 6.36 8.93 0.47
C VAL A 190 7.32 9.72 -0.42
N PRO A 191 8.65 9.49 -0.37
CA PRO A 191 9.57 10.16 -1.29
C PRO A 191 9.30 9.84 -2.76
N MET A 192 8.88 8.61 -3.09
CA MET A 192 8.50 8.24 -4.45
C MET A 192 7.25 8.99 -4.90
N MET A 193 6.19 9.00 -4.09
CA MET A 193 4.96 9.72 -4.40
C MET A 193 5.21 11.22 -4.59
N LYS A 194 6.05 11.83 -3.74
CA LYS A 194 6.50 13.22 -3.90
C LYS A 194 7.21 13.44 -5.24
N ALA A 195 8.09 12.52 -5.64
CA ALA A 195 8.82 12.59 -6.91
C ALA A 195 7.85 12.46 -8.11
N VAL A 196 6.88 11.55 -8.05
CA VAL A 196 5.84 11.42 -9.08
C VAL A 196 5.06 12.72 -9.23
N VAL A 197 4.62 13.32 -8.12
CA VAL A 197 3.94 14.62 -8.14
C VAL A 197 4.84 15.72 -8.72
N GLY A 198 6.15 15.67 -8.46
CA GLY A 198 7.12 16.57 -9.08
C GLY A 198 7.14 16.49 -10.60
N VAL A 199 6.91 15.30 -11.16
CA VAL A 199 6.80 15.08 -12.62
C VAL A 199 5.45 15.54 -13.16
N THR A 200 4.34 15.23 -12.49
CA THR A 200 2.99 15.48 -13.01
C THR A 200 2.52 16.94 -12.84
N LYS A 201 3.01 17.62 -11.79
CA LYS A 201 2.61 19.01 -11.45
C LYS A 201 2.87 20.04 -12.56
N PRO A 202 4.02 20.06 -13.27
CA PRO A 202 4.25 20.98 -14.38
C PRO A 202 3.24 20.84 -15.52
N HIS A 203 2.66 19.65 -15.68
CA HIS A 203 1.70 19.31 -16.71
C HIS A 203 0.25 19.48 -16.23
N ASN A 204 0.04 19.90 -14.98
CA ASN A 204 -1.28 19.96 -14.33
C ASN A 204 -2.05 18.62 -14.48
N LEU A 205 -1.33 17.51 -14.47
CA LEU A 205 -1.88 16.18 -14.63
C LEU A 205 -2.44 15.68 -13.29
N LYS A 206 -3.72 15.33 -13.28
CA LYS A 206 -4.39 14.78 -12.10
C LYS A 206 -3.59 13.63 -11.52
N THR A 207 -3.25 13.71 -10.25
CA THR A 207 -2.39 12.72 -9.60
C THR A 207 -2.97 12.36 -8.24
N MET A 208 -3.44 11.14 -8.12
CA MET A 208 -3.88 10.58 -6.84
C MET A 208 -2.72 9.85 -6.16
N VAL A 209 -2.59 10.03 -4.85
CA VAL A 209 -1.59 9.37 -4.02
C VAL A 209 -2.25 8.68 -2.85
N SER A 210 -1.84 7.44 -2.55
CA SER A 210 -2.33 6.70 -1.38
C SER A 210 -1.36 6.88 -0.23
N LEU A 211 -1.73 7.71 0.74
CA LEU A 211 -0.84 8.11 1.83
C LEU A 211 -0.80 7.05 2.94
N ASN A 212 0.38 6.86 3.50
CA ASN A 212 0.68 5.86 4.54
C ASN A 212 1.24 6.49 5.83
N PRO A 213 0.54 7.47 6.46
CA PRO A 213 0.95 7.98 7.76
C PRO A 213 0.83 6.91 8.84
N ILE A 214 1.42 7.18 10.02
CA ILE A 214 1.24 6.34 11.22
C ILE A 214 -0.25 6.29 11.56
N MET A 215 -0.81 5.09 11.68
CA MET A 215 -2.21 4.86 12.04
C MET A 215 -2.28 3.88 13.21
N ILE A 216 -3.12 4.19 14.21
CA ILE A 216 -3.32 3.35 15.40
C ILE A 216 -4.79 2.97 15.52
N ASP A 217 -5.68 3.95 15.58
CA ASP A 217 -7.11 3.75 15.81
C ASP A 217 -7.89 3.39 14.53
N GLY A 218 -7.70 4.15 13.47
CA GLY A 218 -8.37 3.92 12.18
C GLY A 218 -9.77 4.53 12.05
N THR A 219 -10.28 5.19 13.10
CA THR A 219 -11.65 5.75 13.13
C THR A 219 -11.69 7.28 13.23
N GLY A 220 -10.54 7.94 13.09
CA GLY A 220 -10.42 9.40 13.15
C GLY A 220 -10.30 9.99 14.55
N MET A 221 -10.30 9.18 15.61
CA MET A 221 -10.32 9.69 16.98
C MET A 221 -8.94 10.08 17.51
N CYS A 222 -7.89 9.30 17.24
CA CYS A 222 -6.58 9.51 17.86
C CYS A 222 -5.74 10.61 17.19
N GLY A 223 -6.03 10.98 15.93
CA GLY A 223 -5.31 12.01 15.20
C GLY A 223 -3.90 11.65 14.74
N CYS A 224 -3.43 10.40 14.93
CA CYS A 224 -2.08 9.97 14.54
C CYS A 224 -1.87 10.06 13.03
N CYS A 225 -2.88 9.73 12.23
CA CYS A 225 -2.84 9.72 10.78
C CYS A 225 -3.06 11.10 10.13
N ARG A 226 -2.82 12.18 10.88
CA ARG A 226 -2.97 13.55 10.40
C ARG A 226 -2.02 13.84 9.24
N VAL A 227 -2.55 14.42 8.17
CA VAL A 227 -1.85 14.92 7.00
C VAL A 227 -2.39 16.29 6.63
N THR A 228 -1.58 17.13 5.99
CA THR A 228 -2.04 18.43 5.47
C THR A 228 -2.27 18.33 3.96
N VAL A 229 -3.50 18.62 3.53
CA VAL A 229 -3.92 18.62 2.12
C VAL A 229 -4.67 19.92 1.84
N ASP A 230 -4.26 20.66 0.80
CA ASP A 230 -4.78 22.00 0.48
C ASP A 230 -4.75 22.95 1.70
N GLY A 231 -3.66 22.91 2.48
CA GLY A 231 -3.48 23.71 3.70
C GLY A 231 -4.42 23.35 4.85
N LYS A 232 -5.21 22.27 4.74
CA LYS A 232 -6.15 21.81 5.75
C LYS A 232 -5.71 20.49 6.36
N ILE A 233 -5.93 20.33 7.66
CA ILE A 233 -5.69 19.06 8.35
C ILE A 233 -6.76 18.06 7.91
N LYS A 234 -6.29 16.87 7.49
CA LYS A 234 -7.08 15.68 7.17
C LYS A 234 -6.61 14.50 7.98
N PHE A 235 -7.47 13.53 8.19
CA PHE A 235 -7.13 12.26 8.84
C PHE A 235 -7.20 11.14 7.81
N ALA A 236 -6.05 10.60 7.40
CA ALA A 236 -5.97 9.63 6.32
C ALA A 236 -6.82 8.38 6.54
N CYS A 237 -7.12 8.03 7.79
CA CYS A 237 -7.95 6.87 8.10
C CYS A 237 -9.47 7.08 7.87
N VAL A 238 -9.95 8.31 7.74
CA VAL A 238 -11.38 8.62 7.54
C VAL A 238 -11.65 9.59 6.39
N ASP A 239 -10.66 10.42 6.00
CA ASP A 239 -10.76 11.32 4.84
C ASP A 239 -10.06 10.75 3.59
N GLY A 240 -9.21 9.70 3.76
CA GLY A 240 -8.38 9.06 2.74
C GLY A 240 -8.49 7.53 2.82
N PRO A 241 -7.44 6.79 2.48
CA PRO A 241 -6.03 7.19 2.39
C PRO A 241 -5.62 7.91 1.10
N ASP A 242 -6.48 7.94 0.10
CA ASP A 242 -6.21 8.50 -1.21
C ASP A 242 -6.53 10.00 -1.23
N PHE A 243 -5.59 10.80 -1.74
CA PHE A 243 -5.70 12.25 -1.81
C PHE A 243 -5.15 12.79 -3.14
N ASP A 244 -5.58 13.99 -3.51
CA ASP A 244 -4.96 14.75 -4.59
C ASP A 244 -3.50 15.07 -4.24
N GLY A 245 -2.58 14.41 -4.92
CA GLY A 245 -1.15 14.54 -4.69
C GLY A 245 -0.63 15.96 -4.93
N LEU A 246 -1.27 16.74 -5.82
CA LEU A 246 -0.86 18.11 -6.10
C LEU A 246 -1.07 19.04 -4.89
N SER A 247 -1.92 18.65 -3.95
CA SER A 247 -2.34 19.41 -2.76
C SER A 247 -1.72 18.93 -1.45
N VAL A 248 -0.98 17.79 -1.45
CA VAL A 248 -0.39 17.18 -0.24
C VAL A 248 0.89 17.89 0.19
N ASP A 249 1.02 18.17 1.51
CA ASP A 249 2.27 18.55 2.15
C ASP A 249 3.11 17.30 2.46
N PHE A 250 3.93 16.89 1.50
CA PHE A 250 4.81 15.72 1.66
C PHE A 250 5.94 15.95 2.66
N ASP A 251 6.38 17.19 2.87
CA ASP A 251 7.48 17.48 3.80
C ASP A 251 7.03 17.32 5.25
N GLU A 252 5.82 17.82 5.57
CA GLU A 252 5.21 17.54 6.87
C GLU A 252 5.01 16.04 7.08
N LEU A 253 4.45 15.33 6.10
CA LEU A 253 4.21 13.89 6.20
C LEU A 253 5.50 13.12 6.46
N MET A 254 6.58 13.41 5.73
CA MET A 254 7.89 12.78 5.94
C MET A 254 8.48 13.09 7.32
N ALA A 255 8.31 14.32 7.80
CA ALA A 255 8.76 14.70 9.15
C ALA A 255 7.99 13.91 10.23
N ARG A 256 6.68 13.76 10.06
CA ARG A 256 5.83 12.99 10.98
C ARG A 256 6.16 11.50 11.00
N GLN A 257 6.47 10.90 9.85
CA GLN A 257 6.88 9.49 9.78
C GLN A 257 8.20 9.18 10.51
N ARG A 258 8.98 10.21 10.84
CA ARG A 258 10.25 10.05 11.56
C ARG A 258 10.12 10.19 13.08
N MET A 259 8.93 10.52 13.59
CA MET A 259 8.76 10.88 15.02
C MET A 259 9.15 9.78 16.00
N PHE A 260 9.00 8.51 15.64
CA PHE A 260 9.23 7.37 16.54
C PHE A 260 10.38 6.46 16.08
N LYS A 261 11.24 6.93 15.16
CA LYS A 261 12.32 6.09 14.62
C LYS A 261 13.31 5.60 15.66
N GLU A 262 13.57 6.40 16.68
CA GLU A 262 14.51 6.04 17.75
C GLU A 262 13.91 4.95 18.64
N GLU A 263 12.63 5.09 19.00
CA GLU A 263 11.86 4.10 19.76
C GLU A 263 11.71 2.79 18.98
N GLU A 264 11.41 2.86 17.69
CA GLU A 264 11.34 1.70 16.79
C GLU A 264 12.67 0.94 16.76
N HIS A 265 13.79 1.64 16.64
CA HIS A 265 15.12 1.02 16.69
C HIS A 265 15.42 0.38 18.04
N GLN A 266 15.00 0.98 19.16
CA GLN A 266 15.17 0.38 20.49
C GLN A 266 14.33 -0.89 20.65
N VAL A 267 13.08 -0.90 20.17
CA VAL A 267 12.21 -2.08 20.17
C VAL A 267 12.83 -3.18 19.31
N ASP A 268 13.30 -2.85 18.12
CA ASP A 268 13.94 -3.80 17.22
C ASP A 268 15.22 -4.41 17.81
N ALA A 269 16.07 -3.59 18.42
CA ALA A 269 17.29 -4.06 19.08
C ALA A 269 17.02 -4.98 20.28
N ASN A 270 15.85 -4.84 20.92
CA ASN A 270 15.43 -5.65 22.06
C ASN A 270 14.36 -6.70 21.70
N ALA A 271 14.10 -6.94 20.42
CA ALA A 271 12.98 -7.77 19.95
C ALA A 271 12.95 -9.17 20.61
N ASP A 272 14.10 -9.85 20.72
CA ASP A 272 14.19 -11.18 21.35
C ASP A 272 13.88 -11.13 22.85
N ARG A 273 14.31 -10.09 23.54
CA ARG A 273 14.03 -9.90 24.97
C ARG A 273 12.55 -9.61 25.20
N ILE A 274 11.95 -8.77 24.36
CA ILE A 274 10.53 -8.41 24.45
C ILE A 274 9.66 -9.64 24.13
N CYS A 275 9.99 -10.42 23.11
CA CYS A 275 9.31 -11.68 22.80
C CYS A 275 9.31 -12.66 23.98
N ASN A 276 10.44 -12.76 24.69
CA ASN A 276 10.55 -13.64 25.86
C ASN A 276 9.74 -13.13 27.07
N LEU A 277 9.61 -11.81 27.23
CA LEU A 277 8.83 -11.20 28.31
C LEU A 277 7.32 -11.26 28.08
N MET A 278 6.89 -11.15 26.81
CA MET A 278 5.47 -11.22 26.42
C MET A 278 4.95 -12.66 26.33
N GLY A 279 5.67 -13.63 26.89
CA GLY A 279 5.30 -15.02 26.89
C GLY A 279 5.38 -15.58 25.48
N GLY A 280 6.55 -16.04 25.09
CA GLY A 280 6.74 -16.66 23.80
C GLY A 280 5.61 -17.64 23.52
N ALA A 281 4.80 -17.32 22.51
CA ALA A 281 3.73 -18.19 22.06
C ALA A 281 4.34 -19.56 21.75
N LYS A 282 3.93 -20.55 22.54
CA LYS A 282 4.18 -21.94 22.25
C LYS A 282 3.19 -22.42 21.21
#